data_77f602bd699d141faefc7d84c9e3d4e4
#
_entry.id   77f602bd699d141faefc7d84c9e3d4e4
#
_cell.length_a   1.000
_cell.length_b   1.000
_cell.length_c   1.000
_cell.angle_alpha   90.00
_cell.angle_beta   90.00
_cell.angle_gamma   90.00
#
_symmetry.space_group_name_H-M   'P 1'
#
loop_
_entity.id
_entity.type
_entity.pdbx_description
1 polymer ?
#
loop_
_entity_poly.entity_id
_entity_poly.type
_entity_poly.pdbx_seq_one_letter_code
_entity_poly.pdbx_strand_id
1 'polypeptide(L)'
;MKISRQAYADMFGPTVGDRVRLADTDLWIEVERDFTVYGEEVKFGGGKVIRDGMGQSQLGAAQVVDTVITNALILDHWGVVKADVGLKDGRIQAIGKAGNPDIQPGVNIAIGAGTEVIAGEGMILTAGGIDTHIHFICPQQIEEALMSGVTTMIGGGTGPAAGTNATTCTSGPWHMARMLKAADAFPMNIGFTGKGNASLPLPLEEQVLAGAIGLKLHEDWGSTPAAIDNCLEVAERHDIQVAIHTDTLNESGFVETTLGAFKGRTIHTYHTEGAGGGHAPDIIKACGFANVLPSSTNPTRPFTRNTIDEHLDMLMVCHHLDPAIAEDVAFAESRIRRETIAAEDILHDLGAFSMISSDSQAMGRVGEVITRTWQTADKMKRQRGRLDGDGARNDNFRARRYIAKYTINPAITHGISHEVGSVEAGKWADLVLWRPAFFGVKPSLILKGGAIAASLMGDINGSIPTPQPVHYRPMFASYAGSRHATSLTFVSQAAFAAGVPQQLGLRKAIGVVSGCRGVQKTDLIHNGYLPTIEVDAQNYQVRADGQLLWCEPADVLPMAQRYFLF
;
A
#
# COMPACT_ATOMS: atom_id res chain seq x y z
N MET A 1 -2.56 -15.03 -42.67
CA MET A 1 -1.24 -15.25 -42.02
C MET A 1 -1.47 -15.95 -40.70
N LYS A 2 -0.73 -17.00 -40.34
CA LYS A 2 -0.83 -17.65 -39.02
C LYS A 2 0.34 -17.17 -38.18
N ILE A 3 0.09 -16.69 -36.95
CA ILE A 3 1.14 -16.37 -35.95
C ILE A 3 0.95 -17.28 -34.74
N SER A 4 2.04 -17.62 -34.07
CA SER A 4 1.96 -18.39 -32.83
C SER A 4 1.39 -17.54 -31.69
N ARG A 5 0.77 -18.19 -30.69
CA ARG A 5 0.26 -17.50 -29.51
C ARG A 5 1.36 -16.73 -28.77
N GLN A 6 2.57 -17.27 -28.72
CA GLN A 6 3.73 -16.58 -28.13
C GLN A 6 4.05 -15.29 -28.89
N ALA A 7 4.15 -15.35 -30.21
CA ALA A 7 4.45 -14.17 -31.04
C ALA A 7 3.34 -13.10 -30.92
N TYR A 8 2.09 -13.54 -30.75
CA TYR A 8 0.97 -12.62 -30.47
C TYR A 8 1.15 -11.94 -29.10
N ALA A 9 1.44 -12.72 -28.04
CA ALA A 9 1.66 -12.18 -26.70
C ALA A 9 2.88 -11.25 -26.63
N ASP A 10 3.93 -11.54 -27.38
CA ASP A 10 5.11 -10.66 -27.49
C ASP A 10 4.79 -9.32 -28.18
N MET A 11 3.80 -9.30 -29.08
CA MET A 11 3.36 -8.09 -29.77
C MET A 11 2.35 -7.26 -28.99
N PHE A 12 1.35 -7.92 -28.39
CA PHE A 12 0.15 -7.28 -27.83
C PHE A 12 -0.11 -7.62 -26.37
N GLY A 13 0.83 -8.30 -25.71
CA GLY A 13 0.63 -8.81 -24.35
C GLY A 13 -0.18 -10.09 -24.27
N PRO A 14 -0.25 -10.72 -23.09
CA PRO A 14 -1.04 -11.93 -22.87
C PRO A 14 -2.54 -11.64 -23.02
N THR A 15 -3.31 -12.66 -23.45
CA THR A 15 -4.76 -12.58 -23.57
C THR A 15 -5.45 -13.71 -22.80
N VAL A 16 -6.77 -13.78 -22.83
CA VAL A 16 -7.58 -14.69 -22.02
C VAL A 16 -7.03 -16.13 -22.02
N GLY A 17 -6.80 -16.66 -20.82
CA GLY A 17 -6.25 -18.00 -20.57
C GLY A 17 -4.72 -18.09 -20.65
N ASP A 18 -4.02 -17.01 -21.02
CA ASP A 18 -2.56 -16.93 -20.86
C ASP A 18 -2.19 -16.72 -19.39
N ARG A 19 -1.08 -17.31 -18.97
CA ARG A 19 -0.59 -17.23 -17.60
C ARG A 19 0.72 -16.47 -17.54
N VAL A 20 0.84 -15.65 -16.51
CA VAL A 20 2.04 -14.85 -16.24
C VAL A 20 2.55 -15.17 -14.83
N ARG A 21 3.84 -15.48 -14.72
CA ARG A 21 4.50 -15.71 -13.45
C ARG A 21 4.88 -14.36 -12.82
N LEU A 22 4.66 -14.23 -11.52
CA LEU A 22 5.05 -13.05 -10.75
C LEU A 22 6.50 -13.19 -10.26
N ALA A 23 7.42 -12.47 -10.87
CA ALA A 23 8.87 -12.55 -10.60
C ALA A 23 9.38 -14.00 -10.62
N ASP A 24 10.18 -14.40 -9.63
CA ASP A 24 10.66 -15.77 -9.43
C ASP A 24 9.86 -16.56 -8.36
N THR A 25 8.67 -16.07 -8.02
CA THR A 25 7.73 -16.76 -7.10
C THR A 25 7.09 -17.98 -7.78
N ASP A 26 6.41 -18.81 -7.01
CA ASP A 26 5.56 -19.87 -7.56
C ASP A 26 4.13 -19.38 -7.86
N LEU A 27 3.90 -18.06 -7.79
CA LEU A 27 2.60 -17.47 -8.08
C LEU A 27 2.41 -17.23 -9.58
N TRP A 28 1.24 -17.69 -10.09
CA TRP A 28 0.84 -17.54 -11.47
C TRP A 28 -0.52 -16.86 -11.56
N ILE A 29 -0.61 -15.77 -12.30
CA ILE A 29 -1.87 -15.14 -12.66
C ILE A 29 -2.30 -15.54 -14.07
N GLU A 30 -3.60 -15.65 -14.29
CA GLU A 30 -4.19 -15.99 -15.59
C GLU A 30 -5.14 -14.87 -16.02
N VAL A 31 -5.05 -14.46 -17.28
CA VAL A 31 -5.91 -13.40 -17.82
C VAL A 31 -7.35 -13.89 -17.87
N GLU A 32 -8.24 -13.25 -17.13
CA GLU A 32 -9.66 -13.60 -17.00
C GLU A 32 -10.50 -13.02 -18.14
N ARG A 33 -10.19 -11.78 -18.55
CA ARG A 33 -10.93 -11.03 -19.58
C ARG A 33 -9.96 -10.18 -20.40
N ASP A 34 -10.34 -9.89 -21.65
CA ASP A 34 -9.63 -8.98 -22.55
C ASP A 34 -10.61 -7.91 -23.04
N PHE A 35 -10.37 -6.67 -22.64
CA PHE A 35 -11.19 -5.51 -23.01
C PHE A 35 -10.71 -4.83 -24.28
N THR A 36 -9.48 -5.16 -24.77
CA THR A 36 -8.92 -4.58 -26.00
C THR A 36 -9.50 -5.20 -27.28
N VAL A 37 -10.21 -6.31 -27.16
CA VAL A 37 -10.75 -7.14 -28.24
C VAL A 37 -9.65 -7.82 -29.06
N TYR A 38 -9.47 -9.11 -28.86
CA TYR A 38 -8.48 -9.93 -29.53
C TYR A 38 -8.48 -9.74 -31.07
N GLY A 39 -7.33 -9.34 -31.59
CA GLY A 39 -7.13 -9.08 -33.03
C GLY A 39 -7.44 -7.65 -33.49
N GLU A 40 -7.90 -6.80 -32.58
CA GLU A 40 -8.22 -5.38 -32.87
C GLU A 40 -7.42 -4.39 -32.01
N GLU A 41 -6.34 -4.87 -31.37
CA GLU A 41 -5.53 -4.07 -30.46
C GLU A 41 -4.87 -2.90 -31.18
N VAL A 42 -4.77 -1.78 -30.48
CA VAL A 42 -3.96 -0.66 -30.93
C VAL A 42 -2.55 -0.73 -30.33
N LYS A 43 -1.57 -0.30 -31.10
CA LYS A 43 -0.17 -0.25 -30.70
C LYS A 43 0.54 0.91 -31.37
N PHE A 44 1.47 1.55 -30.65
CA PHE A 44 2.33 2.60 -31.18
C PHE A 44 3.63 2.01 -31.76
N GLY A 45 4.15 2.64 -32.81
CA GLY A 45 5.42 2.32 -33.44
C GLY A 45 5.38 2.41 -34.96
N GLY A 46 6.55 2.33 -35.59
CA GLY A 46 6.68 2.33 -37.05
C GLY A 46 5.88 1.17 -37.66
N GLY A 47 4.99 1.47 -38.59
CA GLY A 47 4.11 0.47 -39.22
C GLY A 47 2.98 -0.06 -38.34
N LYS A 48 2.75 0.52 -37.14
CA LYS A 48 1.66 0.13 -36.21
C LYS A 48 0.42 1.02 -36.39
N VAL A 49 -0.65 0.68 -35.68
CA VAL A 49 -2.00 1.23 -35.92
C VAL A 49 -2.17 2.65 -35.42
N ILE A 50 -1.50 3.05 -34.33
CA ILE A 50 -1.62 4.43 -33.80
C ILE A 50 -0.89 5.39 -34.72
N ARG A 51 -1.59 5.85 -35.75
CA ARG A 51 -1.18 6.82 -36.74
C ARG A 51 -2.37 7.66 -37.17
N ASP A 52 -2.12 8.83 -37.69
CA ASP A 52 -3.13 9.77 -38.18
C ASP A 52 -4.11 9.12 -39.16
N GLY A 53 -5.41 9.26 -38.91
CA GLY A 53 -6.49 8.68 -39.72
C GLY A 53 -6.64 7.16 -39.60
N MET A 54 -5.86 6.52 -38.73
CA MET A 54 -5.98 5.10 -38.38
C MET A 54 -6.43 4.95 -36.92
N GLY A 55 -5.60 4.42 -36.03
CA GLY A 55 -5.90 4.36 -34.60
C GLY A 55 -5.92 5.71 -33.89
N GLN A 56 -5.35 6.75 -34.49
CA GLN A 56 -5.46 8.14 -34.04
C GLN A 56 -6.61 8.83 -34.77
N SER A 57 -7.55 9.40 -34.01
CA SER A 57 -8.70 10.15 -34.53
C SER A 57 -8.34 11.62 -34.83
N GLN A 58 -9.27 12.32 -35.45
CA GLN A 58 -9.18 13.78 -35.70
C GLN A 58 -9.81 14.62 -34.56
N LEU A 59 -10.14 14.00 -33.42
CA LEU A 59 -10.76 14.68 -32.29
C LEU A 59 -9.75 15.60 -31.59
N GLY A 60 -10.25 16.72 -31.08
CA GLY A 60 -9.44 17.68 -30.33
C GLY A 60 -9.14 17.23 -28.89
N ALA A 61 -8.19 17.90 -28.23
CA ALA A 61 -7.71 17.55 -26.90
C ALA A 61 -8.81 17.43 -25.82
N ALA A 62 -9.91 18.15 -25.94
CA ALA A 62 -11.04 18.05 -25.01
C ALA A 62 -11.79 16.70 -25.09
N GLN A 63 -11.68 16.00 -26.21
CA GLN A 63 -12.45 14.78 -26.51
C GLN A 63 -11.60 13.50 -26.44
N VAL A 64 -10.27 13.65 -26.36
CA VAL A 64 -9.34 12.52 -26.27
C VAL A 64 -8.67 12.46 -24.91
N VAL A 65 -8.11 11.31 -24.57
CA VAL A 65 -7.30 11.16 -23.35
C VAL A 65 -5.96 11.88 -23.49
N ASP A 66 -5.39 12.33 -22.36
CA ASP A 66 -4.06 12.94 -22.32
C ASP A 66 -2.97 11.89 -22.48
N THR A 67 -3.18 10.72 -21.86
CA THR A 67 -2.27 9.56 -21.95
C THR A 67 -3.10 8.29 -22.12
N VAL A 68 -2.62 7.39 -22.96
CA VAL A 68 -3.13 6.01 -23.04
C VAL A 68 -2.03 5.02 -22.71
N ILE A 69 -2.34 4.06 -21.83
CA ILE A 69 -1.50 2.88 -21.58
C ILE A 69 -2.12 1.75 -22.39
N THR A 70 -1.40 1.25 -23.39
CA THR A 70 -1.95 0.24 -24.32
C THR A 70 -1.70 -1.19 -23.85
N ASN A 71 -2.69 -2.07 -24.00
CA ASN A 71 -2.58 -3.53 -23.83
C ASN A 71 -1.95 -3.98 -22.49
N ALA A 72 -2.20 -3.28 -21.41
CA ALA A 72 -1.65 -3.62 -20.10
C ALA A 72 -2.37 -4.82 -19.47
N LEU A 73 -1.64 -5.67 -18.75
CA LEU A 73 -2.21 -6.68 -17.87
C LEU A 73 -2.47 -6.06 -16.50
N ILE A 74 -3.71 -5.66 -16.25
CA ILE A 74 -4.12 -5.11 -14.96
C ILE A 74 -4.22 -6.24 -13.95
N LEU A 75 -3.51 -6.09 -12.81
CA LEU A 75 -3.69 -6.89 -11.61
C LEU A 75 -4.23 -5.99 -10.51
N ASP A 76 -5.49 -6.21 -10.15
CA ASP A 76 -6.15 -5.44 -9.09
C ASP A 76 -7.06 -6.36 -8.25
N HIS A 77 -7.59 -5.85 -7.14
CA HIS A 77 -8.52 -6.59 -6.28
C HIS A 77 -9.76 -7.12 -7.00
N TRP A 78 -10.20 -6.45 -8.07
CA TRP A 78 -11.39 -6.80 -8.84
C TRP A 78 -11.13 -7.75 -10.03
N GLY A 79 -9.88 -8.02 -10.38
CA GLY A 79 -9.59 -8.95 -11.46
C GLY A 79 -8.16 -8.92 -11.99
N VAL A 80 -7.92 -9.87 -12.91
CA VAL A 80 -6.70 -9.98 -13.74
C VAL A 80 -7.14 -9.84 -15.19
N VAL A 81 -6.99 -8.63 -15.77
CA VAL A 81 -7.58 -8.35 -17.09
C VAL A 81 -6.60 -7.63 -18.01
N LYS A 82 -6.67 -7.93 -19.30
CA LYS A 82 -6.00 -7.14 -20.34
C LYS A 82 -6.90 -5.98 -20.71
N ALA A 83 -6.35 -4.76 -20.72
CA ALA A 83 -7.09 -3.57 -21.15
C ALA A 83 -6.14 -2.45 -21.57
N ASP A 84 -6.67 -1.51 -22.35
CA ASP A 84 -6.11 -0.18 -22.45
C ASP A 84 -6.64 0.68 -21.29
N VAL A 85 -5.82 1.63 -20.83
CA VAL A 85 -6.19 2.56 -19.77
C VAL A 85 -6.01 3.99 -20.24
N GLY A 86 -7.09 4.74 -20.29
CA GLY A 86 -7.10 6.15 -20.68
C GLY A 86 -7.03 7.07 -19.47
N LEU A 87 -6.10 8.02 -19.50
CA LEU A 87 -5.86 8.99 -18.42
C LEU A 87 -6.21 10.39 -18.91
N LYS A 88 -6.95 11.14 -18.10
CA LYS A 88 -7.37 12.51 -18.39
C LYS A 88 -7.32 13.36 -17.12
N ASP A 89 -6.74 14.55 -17.20
CA ASP A 89 -6.68 15.51 -16.09
C ASP A 89 -6.19 14.88 -14.75
N GLY A 90 -5.18 14.01 -14.84
CA GLY A 90 -4.58 13.32 -13.69
C GLY A 90 -5.37 12.13 -13.15
N ARG A 91 -6.49 11.76 -13.76
CA ARG A 91 -7.36 10.66 -13.32
C ARG A 91 -7.48 9.55 -14.36
N ILE A 92 -7.82 8.37 -13.93
CA ILE A 92 -8.23 7.27 -14.81
C ILE A 92 -9.61 7.64 -15.38
N GLN A 93 -9.68 7.91 -16.69
CA GLN A 93 -10.94 8.23 -17.35
C GLN A 93 -11.73 7.00 -17.71
N ALA A 94 -11.06 5.99 -18.29
CA ALA A 94 -11.69 4.77 -18.75
C ALA A 94 -10.69 3.60 -18.78
N ILE A 95 -11.24 2.39 -18.67
CA ILE A 95 -10.54 1.12 -18.86
C ILE A 95 -11.30 0.37 -19.95
N GLY A 96 -10.61 -0.10 -21.00
CA GLY A 96 -11.30 -0.75 -22.09
C GLY A 96 -10.50 -0.85 -23.37
N LYS A 97 -11.09 -0.38 -24.47
CA LYS A 97 -10.52 -0.41 -25.82
C LYS A 97 -10.17 1.02 -26.28
N ALA A 98 -8.90 1.24 -26.53
CA ALA A 98 -8.44 2.51 -27.10
C ALA A 98 -8.45 2.48 -28.63
N GLY A 99 -8.51 3.66 -29.27
CA GLY A 99 -8.40 3.79 -30.73
C GLY A 99 -9.13 4.99 -31.30
N ASN A 100 -9.50 4.85 -32.56
CA ASN A 100 -10.25 5.84 -33.32
C ASN A 100 -11.73 5.42 -33.40
N PRO A 101 -12.65 6.11 -32.71
CA PRO A 101 -14.06 5.72 -32.70
C PRO A 101 -14.74 5.84 -34.08
N ASP A 102 -14.18 6.62 -35.02
CA ASP A 102 -14.76 6.81 -36.35
C ASP A 102 -14.60 5.57 -37.23
N ILE A 103 -13.59 4.73 -36.97
CA ILE A 103 -13.27 3.56 -37.81
C ILE A 103 -13.21 2.24 -37.07
N GLN A 104 -13.17 2.26 -35.73
CA GLN A 104 -13.06 1.06 -34.89
C GLN A 104 -14.28 0.96 -33.96
N PRO A 105 -15.10 -0.10 -34.06
CA PRO A 105 -16.25 -0.27 -33.18
C PRO A 105 -15.81 -0.57 -31.73
N GLY A 106 -16.62 -0.14 -30.75
CA GLY A 106 -16.42 -0.44 -29.33
C GLY A 106 -15.31 0.35 -28.66
N VAL A 107 -14.71 1.35 -29.32
CA VAL A 107 -13.74 2.25 -28.70
C VAL A 107 -14.41 3.10 -27.64
N ASN A 108 -13.92 3.01 -26.40
CA ASN A 108 -14.33 3.86 -25.28
C ASN A 108 -13.19 4.78 -24.77
N ILE A 109 -12.01 4.67 -25.37
CA ILE A 109 -10.82 5.49 -25.08
C ILE A 109 -10.35 6.09 -26.41
N ALA A 110 -10.78 7.31 -26.73
CA ALA A 110 -10.40 7.96 -27.97
C ALA A 110 -8.95 8.46 -27.92
N ILE A 111 -8.16 8.10 -28.93
CA ILE A 111 -6.79 8.57 -29.15
C ILE A 111 -6.81 9.68 -30.19
N GLY A 112 -6.09 10.77 -29.93
CA GLY A 112 -5.93 11.90 -30.88
C GLY A 112 -4.51 12.42 -30.89
N ALA A 113 -4.28 13.50 -31.64
CA ALA A 113 -2.97 14.15 -31.72
C ALA A 113 -2.48 14.71 -30.36
N GLY A 114 -3.38 14.93 -29.39
CA GLY A 114 -3.08 15.36 -28.03
C GLY A 114 -2.80 14.22 -27.03
N THR A 115 -2.76 12.97 -27.49
CA THR A 115 -2.61 11.80 -26.63
C THR A 115 -1.16 11.28 -26.63
N GLU A 116 -0.54 11.18 -25.46
CA GLU A 116 0.73 10.46 -25.28
C GLU A 116 0.46 8.94 -25.12
N VAL A 117 1.40 8.11 -25.54
CA VAL A 117 1.25 6.65 -25.52
C VAL A 117 2.31 6.00 -24.65
N ILE A 118 1.87 5.24 -23.66
CA ILE A 118 2.72 4.36 -22.86
C ILE A 118 2.46 2.91 -23.28
N ALA A 119 3.50 2.21 -23.69
CA ALA A 119 3.43 0.81 -24.05
C ALA A 119 3.24 -0.07 -22.80
N GLY A 120 2.07 -0.69 -22.67
CA GLY A 120 1.74 -1.62 -21.61
C GLY A 120 1.88 -3.09 -22.03
N GLU A 121 2.19 -3.36 -23.29
CA GLU A 121 2.31 -4.71 -23.83
C GLU A 121 3.34 -5.54 -23.05
N GLY A 122 2.89 -6.66 -22.49
CA GLY A 122 3.75 -7.53 -21.68
C GLY A 122 4.10 -6.98 -20.29
N MET A 123 3.49 -5.86 -19.88
CA MET A 123 3.65 -5.27 -18.56
C MET A 123 2.46 -5.59 -17.67
N ILE A 124 2.71 -5.79 -16.37
CA ILE A 124 1.67 -5.81 -15.35
C ILE A 124 1.46 -4.38 -14.86
N LEU A 125 0.20 -3.94 -14.83
CA LEU A 125 -0.22 -2.64 -14.32
C LEU A 125 -0.95 -2.83 -12.99
N THR A 126 -0.52 -2.09 -11.97
CA THR A 126 -1.16 -2.05 -10.65
C THR A 126 -1.44 -0.62 -10.22
N ALA A 127 -2.35 -0.45 -9.27
CA ALA A 127 -2.39 0.79 -8.50
C ALA A 127 -1.08 0.96 -7.70
N GLY A 128 -0.72 2.19 -7.42
CA GLY A 128 0.40 2.49 -6.52
C GLY A 128 0.12 2.04 -5.09
N GLY A 129 1.16 1.59 -4.40
CA GLY A 129 1.09 1.14 -3.01
C GLY A 129 0.76 2.28 -2.04
N ILE A 130 0.13 1.93 -0.93
CA ILE A 130 -0.20 2.82 0.18
C ILE A 130 0.41 2.25 1.45
N ASP A 131 1.28 3.00 2.09
CA ASP A 131 1.85 2.65 3.39
C ASP A 131 1.25 3.55 4.48
N THR A 132 0.64 2.93 5.48
CA THR A 132 -0.11 3.61 6.54
C THR A 132 0.58 3.62 7.89
N HIS A 133 1.86 3.22 7.93
CA HIS A 133 2.63 3.19 9.17
C HIS A 133 4.02 3.83 8.95
N ILE A 134 4.03 5.16 8.83
CA ILE A 134 5.24 5.92 8.52
C ILE A 134 5.67 6.78 9.72
N HIS A 135 6.91 6.59 10.17
CA HIS A 135 7.61 7.55 11.01
C HIS A 135 8.33 8.56 10.11
N PHE A 136 7.84 9.79 10.04
CA PHE A 136 8.47 10.84 9.23
C PHE A 136 9.73 11.38 9.91
N ILE A 137 10.77 10.53 9.97
CA ILE A 137 12.08 10.86 10.56
C ILE A 137 12.97 11.52 9.50
N CYS A 138 13.25 10.79 8.40
CA CYS A 138 14.11 11.27 7.33
C CYS A 138 13.29 11.45 6.04
N PRO A 139 13.30 12.65 5.42
CA PRO A 139 12.50 12.89 4.21
C PRO A 139 12.93 12.06 3.00
N GLN A 140 14.17 11.57 2.96
CA GLN A 140 14.70 10.75 1.86
C GLN A 140 13.98 9.39 1.75
N GLN A 141 13.35 8.90 2.81
CA GLN A 141 12.51 7.70 2.73
C GLN A 141 11.34 7.84 1.74
N ILE A 142 10.90 9.07 1.44
CA ILE A 142 9.82 9.33 0.48
C ILE A 142 10.26 8.95 -0.94
N GLU A 143 11.52 9.18 -1.26
CA GLU A 143 12.10 8.76 -2.54
C GLU A 143 12.21 7.23 -2.62
N GLU A 144 12.67 6.57 -1.55
CA GLU A 144 12.70 5.10 -1.46
C GLU A 144 11.30 4.50 -1.61
N ALA A 145 10.30 5.09 -0.97
CA ALA A 145 8.90 4.68 -1.11
C ALA A 145 8.45 4.76 -2.57
N LEU A 146 8.66 5.92 -3.22
CA LEU A 146 8.27 6.11 -4.61
C LEU A 146 8.94 5.07 -5.52
N MET A 147 10.27 4.89 -5.38
CA MET A 147 11.05 3.97 -6.22
C MET A 147 10.67 2.50 -6.02
N SER A 148 10.05 2.15 -4.90
CA SER A 148 9.49 0.80 -4.65
C SER A 148 8.08 0.59 -5.21
N GLY A 149 7.42 1.66 -5.71
CA GLY A 149 6.03 1.62 -6.19
C GLY A 149 4.99 2.05 -5.16
N VAL A 150 5.40 2.54 -3.99
CA VAL A 150 4.52 3.18 -3.01
C VAL A 150 4.29 4.63 -3.44
N THR A 151 3.04 5.02 -3.61
CA THR A 151 2.65 6.35 -4.11
C THR A 151 1.90 7.20 -3.09
N THR A 152 1.55 6.59 -1.94
CA THR A 152 0.84 7.25 -0.85
C THR A 152 1.43 6.83 0.50
N MET A 153 1.73 7.80 1.36
CA MET A 153 2.29 7.60 2.69
C MET A 153 1.42 8.28 3.74
N ILE A 154 1.01 7.53 4.76
CA ILE A 154 0.25 8.02 5.90
C ILE A 154 1.01 7.69 7.18
N GLY A 155 1.14 8.65 8.05
CA GLY A 155 1.81 8.49 9.33
C GLY A 155 2.02 9.81 10.04
N GLY A 156 3.01 9.87 10.92
CA GLY A 156 3.30 11.10 11.67
C GLY A 156 4.77 11.24 12.00
N GLY A 157 5.14 12.42 12.45
CA GLY A 157 6.49 12.75 12.84
C GLY A 157 6.90 14.15 12.40
N THR A 158 8.10 14.55 12.83
CA THR A 158 8.63 15.91 12.63
C THR A 158 10.15 15.92 12.41
N GLY A 159 10.71 14.81 11.96
CA GLY A 159 12.16 14.59 11.92
C GLY A 159 12.64 13.68 13.07
N PRO A 160 13.95 13.54 13.29
CA PRO A 160 14.53 12.59 14.27
C PRO A 160 14.38 13.09 15.73
N ALA A 161 13.16 13.38 16.13
CA ALA A 161 12.80 13.70 17.51
C ALA A 161 12.44 12.42 18.26
N ALA A 162 12.66 12.36 19.57
CA ALA A 162 12.36 11.18 20.38
C ALA A 162 10.91 10.71 20.22
N GLY A 163 9.95 11.63 20.23
CA GLY A 163 8.53 11.29 19.98
C GLY A 163 8.27 10.72 18.60
N THR A 164 8.96 11.17 17.56
CA THR A 164 8.83 10.62 16.19
C THR A 164 9.53 9.28 16.05
N ASN A 165 10.69 9.09 16.70
CA ASN A 165 11.41 7.83 16.66
C ASN A 165 10.55 6.68 17.22
N ALA A 166 9.83 6.95 18.31
CA ALA A 166 8.97 5.97 18.96
C ALA A 166 7.56 5.91 18.34
N THR A 167 7.01 7.03 17.86
CA THR A 167 5.58 7.11 17.50
C THR A 167 5.35 7.77 16.14
N THR A 168 4.24 7.46 15.50
CA THR A 168 3.81 8.10 14.24
C THR A 168 2.91 9.31 14.51
N CYS A 169 3.38 10.25 15.33
CA CYS A 169 2.62 11.42 15.75
C CYS A 169 3.22 12.72 15.25
N THR A 170 2.45 13.54 14.54
CA THR A 170 2.75 14.95 14.28
C THR A 170 1.98 15.77 15.30
N SER A 171 2.64 16.12 16.40
CA SER A 171 1.98 16.65 17.59
C SER A 171 1.68 18.14 17.49
N GLY A 172 0.39 18.49 17.56
CA GLY A 172 -0.11 19.85 17.69
C GLY A 172 -0.14 20.66 16.40
N PRO A 173 -0.89 21.79 16.39
CA PRO A 173 -1.13 22.59 15.19
C PRO A 173 0.12 23.18 14.56
N TRP A 174 1.12 23.55 15.39
CA TRP A 174 2.34 24.17 14.88
C TRP A 174 3.15 23.20 14.01
N HIS A 175 3.38 21.97 14.49
CA HIS A 175 4.12 20.95 13.74
C HIS A 175 3.30 20.48 12.53
N MET A 176 1.98 20.29 12.69
CA MET A 176 1.09 19.91 11.59
C MET A 176 1.21 20.89 10.41
N ALA A 177 1.17 22.19 10.69
CA ALA A 177 1.33 23.23 9.66
C ALA A 177 2.72 23.18 8.98
N ARG A 178 3.80 22.83 9.72
CA ARG A 178 5.14 22.69 9.12
C ARG A 178 5.24 21.48 8.22
N MET A 179 4.71 20.34 8.68
CA MET A 179 4.75 19.09 7.91
C MET A 179 3.87 19.15 6.66
N LEU A 180 2.68 19.75 6.74
CA LEU A 180 1.82 19.98 5.55
C LEU A 180 2.54 20.84 4.50
N LYS A 181 3.24 21.91 4.91
CA LYS A 181 4.05 22.72 3.97
C LYS A 181 5.23 21.92 3.37
N ALA A 182 5.89 21.10 4.18
CA ALA A 182 6.99 20.26 3.71
C ALA A 182 6.51 19.22 2.67
N ALA A 183 5.28 18.71 2.82
CA ALA A 183 4.69 17.75 1.91
C ALA A 183 4.62 18.24 0.45
N ASP A 184 4.50 19.55 0.22
CA ASP A 184 4.52 20.14 -1.13
C ASP A 184 5.83 19.90 -1.90
N ALA A 185 6.90 19.53 -1.20
CA ALA A 185 8.21 19.29 -1.82
C ALA A 185 8.32 17.93 -2.54
N PHE A 186 7.39 17.00 -2.33
CA PHE A 186 7.54 15.61 -2.75
C PHE A 186 6.48 15.17 -3.75
N PRO A 187 6.83 14.36 -4.77
CA PRO A 187 5.89 13.74 -5.69
C PRO A 187 5.21 12.51 -5.05
N MET A 188 4.60 12.70 -3.89
CA MET A 188 4.00 11.66 -3.06
C MET A 188 2.67 12.16 -2.50
N ASN A 189 1.66 11.31 -2.46
CA ASN A 189 0.46 11.65 -1.68
C ASN A 189 0.79 11.45 -0.20
N ILE A 190 0.49 12.45 0.61
CA ILE A 190 0.86 12.42 2.04
C ILE A 190 -0.33 12.84 2.89
N GLY A 191 -0.53 12.09 3.98
CA GLY A 191 -1.44 12.44 5.06
C GLY A 191 -0.77 12.29 6.42
N PHE A 192 -1.03 13.23 7.34
CA PHE A 192 -0.40 13.21 8.66
C PHE A 192 -1.38 12.85 9.76
N THR A 193 -0.93 12.02 10.71
CA THR A 193 -1.64 11.67 11.94
C THR A 193 -1.18 12.54 13.09
N GLY A 194 -2.14 13.06 13.86
CA GLY A 194 -1.89 13.77 15.10
C GLY A 194 -1.67 12.81 16.28
N LYS A 195 -1.23 13.34 17.42
CA LYS A 195 -1.10 12.61 18.67
C LYS A 195 -2.48 12.38 19.30
N GLY A 196 -2.86 11.09 19.47
CA GLY A 196 -4.17 10.68 20.01
C GLY A 196 -4.25 10.60 21.54
N ASN A 197 -3.10 10.59 22.22
CA ASN A 197 -3.05 10.40 23.67
C ASN A 197 -3.39 11.68 24.44
N ALA A 198 -4.67 11.88 24.69
CA ALA A 198 -5.20 12.90 25.59
C ALA A 198 -6.54 12.43 26.16
N SER A 199 -6.80 12.71 27.44
CA SER A 199 -8.04 12.33 28.13
C SER A 199 -9.14 13.39 28.05
N LEU A 200 -8.87 14.51 27.35
CA LEU A 200 -9.84 15.57 27.07
C LEU A 200 -9.85 15.90 25.57
N PRO A 201 -11.00 16.31 24.99
CA PRO A 201 -11.15 16.44 23.55
C PRO A 201 -10.35 17.58 22.92
N LEU A 202 -10.24 18.73 23.60
CA LEU A 202 -9.66 19.96 23.01
C LEU A 202 -8.28 19.76 22.37
N PRO A 203 -7.29 19.12 23.02
CA PRO A 203 -5.97 18.91 22.42
C PRO A 203 -5.98 18.03 21.16
N LEU A 204 -6.99 17.21 20.99
CA LEU A 204 -7.16 16.36 19.81
C LEU A 204 -7.87 17.11 18.68
N GLU A 205 -8.93 17.86 19.01
CA GLU A 205 -9.68 18.66 18.04
C GLU A 205 -8.81 19.73 17.38
N GLU A 206 -7.92 20.40 18.13
CA GLU A 206 -6.98 21.37 17.59
C GLU A 206 -6.09 20.77 16.48
N GLN A 207 -5.67 19.51 16.61
CA GLN A 207 -4.85 18.82 15.61
C GLN A 207 -5.68 18.45 14.37
N VAL A 208 -6.92 18.00 14.56
CA VAL A 208 -7.83 17.70 13.46
C VAL A 208 -8.14 18.97 12.67
N LEU A 209 -8.45 20.07 13.36
CA LEU A 209 -8.66 21.39 12.76
C LEU A 209 -7.42 21.94 12.05
N ALA A 210 -6.22 21.52 12.46
CA ALA A 210 -4.97 21.91 11.82
C ALA A 210 -4.62 21.06 10.58
N GLY A 211 -5.35 19.98 10.29
CA GLY A 211 -5.16 19.17 9.09
C GLY A 211 -4.89 17.69 9.31
N ALA A 212 -4.79 17.22 10.56
CA ALA A 212 -4.59 15.79 10.82
C ALA A 212 -5.72 14.96 10.21
N ILE A 213 -5.34 13.93 9.43
CA ILE A 213 -6.30 13.00 8.79
C ILE A 213 -6.69 11.81 9.68
N GLY A 214 -6.05 11.70 10.82
CA GLY A 214 -6.24 10.66 11.80
C GLY A 214 -5.50 11.00 13.08
N LEU A 215 -5.74 10.19 14.11
CA LEU A 215 -5.05 10.30 15.41
C LEU A 215 -4.33 9.00 15.71
N LYS A 216 -3.11 9.10 16.24
CA LYS A 216 -2.30 7.95 16.65
C LYS A 216 -2.22 7.85 18.15
N LEU A 217 -2.64 6.71 18.68
CA LEU A 217 -2.42 6.29 20.07
C LEU A 217 -1.14 5.44 20.15
N HIS A 218 -0.32 5.71 21.14
CA HIS A 218 0.91 4.95 21.40
C HIS A 218 1.16 4.83 22.91
N GLU A 219 1.63 3.67 23.37
CA GLU A 219 1.88 3.41 24.80
C GLU A 219 2.84 4.41 25.43
N ASP A 220 3.90 4.83 24.72
CA ASP A 220 4.88 5.81 25.23
C ASP A 220 4.26 7.16 25.66
N TRP A 221 3.08 7.46 25.14
CA TRP A 221 2.27 8.62 25.51
C TRP A 221 1.17 8.31 26.54
N GLY A 222 1.06 7.02 26.97
CA GLY A 222 0.03 6.55 27.89
C GLY A 222 -1.30 6.20 27.20
N SER A 223 -1.42 4.98 26.66
CA SER A 223 -2.66 4.49 26.01
C SER A 223 -3.63 3.88 27.03
N THR A 224 -4.05 4.70 27.99
CA THR A 224 -5.06 4.33 28.99
C THR A 224 -6.45 4.19 28.37
N PRO A 225 -7.37 3.41 28.98
CA PRO A 225 -8.76 3.32 28.50
C PRO A 225 -9.44 4.68 28.31
N ALA A 226 -9.15 5.65 29.18
CA ALA A 226 -9.69 7.01 29.07
C ALA A 226 -9.13 7.77 27.85
N ALA A 227 -7.84 7.64 27.56
CA ALA A 227 -7.22 8.24 26.39
C ALA A 227 -7.76 7.61 25.10
N ILE A 228 -7.89 6.29 25.07
CA ILE A 228 -8.46 5.54 23.92
C ILE A 228 -9.90 5.97 23.67
N ASP A 229 -10.73 6.01 24.72
CA ASP A 229 -12.14 6.38 24.63
C ASP A 229 -12.33 7.80 24.10
N ASN A 230 -11.61 8.78 24.67
CA ASN A 230 -11.65 10.16 24.22
C ASN A 230 -11.16 10.34 22.78
N CYS A 231 -10.09 9.63 22.41
CA CYS A 231 -9.54 9.68 21.05
C CYS A 231 -10.57 9.19 20.02
N LEU A 232 -11.22 8.06 20.31
CA LEU A 232 -12.26 7.50 19.44
C LEU A 232 -13.51 8.39 19.39
N GLU A 233 -13.90 9.03 20.51
CA GLU A 233 -15.02 9.97 20.51
C GLU A 233 -14.75 11.20 19.62
N VAL A 234 -13.55 11.76 19.67
CA VAL A 234 -13.17 12.86 18.77
C VAL A 234 -13.15 12.39 17.31
N ALA A 235 -12.63 11.19 17.06
CA ALA A 235 -12.60 10.62 15.72
C ALA A 235 -14.00 10.40 15.14
N GLU A 236 -14.97 9.92 15.94
CA GLU A 236 -16.37 9.79 15.52
C GLU A 236 -16.98 11.13 15.08
N ARG A 237 -16.69 12.22 15.81
CA ARG A 237 -17.21 13.55 15.48
C ARG A 237 -16.65 14.14 14.19
N HIS A 238 -15.42 13.78 13.83
CA HIS A 238 -14.69 14.36 12.69
C HIS A 238 -14.52 13.42 11.50
N ASP A 239 -15.06 12.19 11.59
CA ASP A 239 -14.94 11.14 10.57
C ASP A 239 -13.49 10.93 10.11
N ILE A 240 -12.59 10.70 11.07
CA ILE A 240 -11.18 10.40 10.85
C ILE A 240 -10.79 9.05 11.44
N GLN A 241 -9.68 8.46 10.98
CA GLN A 241 -9.22 7.17 11.51
C GLN A 241 -8.41 7.35 12.81
N VAL A 242 -8.50 6.34 13.68
CA VAL A 242 -7.59 6.17 14.83
C VAL A 242 -6.70 4.97 14.57
N ALA A 243 -5.38 5.17 14.64
CA ALA A 243 -4.42 4.08 14.63
C ALA A 243 -3.84 3.90 16.04
N ILE A 244 -3.58 2.64 16.43
CA ILE A 244 -3.05 2.33 17.76
C ILE A 244 -1.88 1.34 17.73
N HIS A 245 -0.82 1.70 18.43
CA HIS A 245 0.16 0.80 19.03
C HIS A 245 -0.32 0.53 20.46
N THR A 246 -0.73 -0.69 20.75
CA THR A 246 -1.35 -1.03 22.04
C THR A 246 -0.30 -1.17 23.16
N ASP A 247 -0.77 -1.23 24.40
CA ASP A 247 0.04 -1.24 25.61
C ASP A 247 0.82 -2.57 25.76
N THR A 248 2.06 -2.58 25.32
CA THR A 248 2.92 -3.75 25.29
C THR A 248 3.28 -4.25 26.70
N LEU A 249 3.44 -3.32 27.65
CA LEU A 249 3.81 -3.62 29.02
C LEU A 249 2.62 -4.03 29.89
N ASN A 250 1.39 -3.96 29.35
CA ASN A 250 0.16 -4.17 30.12
C ASN A 250 0.05 -3.21 31.34
N GLU A 251 0.59 -2.00 31.24
CA GLU A 251 0.58 -1.00 32.33
C GLU A 251 -0.82 -0.51 32.66
N SER A 252 -1.67 -0.38 31.63
CA SER A 252 -3.06 0.12 31.75
C SER A 252 -4.10 -1.00 31.76
N GLY A 253 -3.66 -2.24 31.79
CA GLY A 253 -4.50 -3.44 31.73
C GLY A 253 -4.10 -4.38 30.60
N PHE A 254 -4.75 -5.52 30.52
CA PHE A 254 -4.52 -6.54 29.49
C PHE A 254 -5.30 -6.22 28.19
N VAL A 255 -5.13 -7.08 27.18
CA VAL A 255 -5.74 -6.89 25.85
C VAL A 255 -7.26 -6.69 25.93
N GLU A 256 -7.94 -7.38 26.83
CA GLU A 256 -9.39 -7.26 27.04
C GLU A 256 -9.80 -5.86 27.51
N THR A 257 -8.96 -5.21 28.33
CA THR A 257 -9.19 -3.83 28.80
C THR A 257 -9.10 -2.85 27.62
N THR A 258 -8.10 -3.01 26.78
CA THR A 258 -7.93 -2.17 25.58
C THR A 258 -9.06 -2.39 24.56
N LEU A 259 -9.39 -3.65 24.25
CA LEU A 259 -10.50 -3.99 23.34
C LEU A 259 -11.84 -3.47 23.88
N GLY A 260 -12.05 -3.56 25.20
CA GLY A 260 -13.22 -3.00 25.88
C GLY A 260 -13.31 -1.48 25.74
N ALA A 261 -12.17 -0.76 25.76
CA ALA A 261 -12.13 0.70 25.58
C ALA A 261 -12.50 1.13 24.14
N PHE A 262 -12.38 0.26 23.16
CA PHE A 262 -12.84 0.55 21.79
C PHE A 262 -14.35 0.71 21.69
N LYS A 263 -15.11 0.04 22.56
CA LYS A 263 -16.59 0.10 22.62
C LYS A 263 -17.25 -0.19 21.26
N GLY A 264 -16.66 -1.10 20.46
CA GLY A 264 -17.16 -1.47 19.14
C GLY A 264 -16.92 -0.42 18.04
N ARG A 265 -16.21 0.69 18.32
CA ARG A 265 -15.87 1.72 17.34
C ARG A 265 -14.69 1.27 16.47
N THR A 266 -14.69 1.67 15.22
CA THR A 266 -13.64 1.34 14.25
C THR A 266 -12.27 1.85 14.69
N ILE A 267 -11.27 0.98 14.59
CA ILE A 267 -9.87 1.33 14.91
C ILE A 267 -8.90 0.51 14.07
N HIS A 268 -7.82 1.14 13.62
CA HIS A 268 -6.71 0.50 12.91
C HIS A 268 -5.63 0.08 13.92
N THR A 269 -5.39 -1.21 14.08
CA THR A 269 -4.33 -1.72 14.96
C THR A 269 -3.06 -2.00 14.15
N TYR A 270 -1.92 -1.46 14.63
CA TYR A 270 -0.61 -1.68 14.04
C TYR A 270 0.02 -2.96 14.58
N HIS A 271 0.94 -3.58 13.80
CA HIS A 271 1.67 -4.81 14.16
C HIS A 271 0.85 -5.73 15.09
N THR A 272 -0.36 -6.05 14.64
CA THR A 272 -1.37 -6.74 15.44
C THR A 272 -0.99 -8.19 15.82
N GLU A 273 0.16 -8.69 15.37
CA GLU A 273 0.71 -9.97 15.84
C GLU A 273 1.51 -9.84 17.14
N GLY A 274 2.02 -8.65 17.47
CA GLY A 274 2.63 -8.30 18.74
C GLY A 274 4.14 -8.08 18.74
N ALA A 275 4.92 -8.60 17.79
CA ALA A 275 6.38 -8.47 17.82
C ALA A 275 6.86 -7.01 17.61
N GLY A 276 6.15 -6.22 16.82
CA GLY A 276 6.42 -4.78 16.65
C GLY A 276 5.94 -3.92 17.81
N GLY A 277 5.24 -4.48 18.77
CA GLY A 277 4.64 -3.83 19.93
C GLY A 277 3.13 -4.10 20.01
N GLY A 278 2.64 -4.22 21.23
CA GLY A 278 1.26 -4.54 21.51
C GLY A 278 1.15 -5.54 22.65
N HIS A 279 -0.02 -5.67 23.24
CA HIS A 279 -0.24 -6.56 24.38
C HIS A 279 0.41 -7.93 24.15
N ALA A 280 1.34 -8.28 25.02
CA ALA A 280 1.98 -9.59 25.00
C ALA A 280 1.25 -10.56 25.96
N PRO A 281 0.97 -11.82 25.53
CA PRO A 281 1.34 -12.39 24.21
C PRO A 281 0.22 -12.32 23.16
N ASP A 282 -0.87 -11.62 23.37
CA ASP A 282 -2.17 -11.98 22.81
C ASP A 282 -2.92 -10.87 22.06
N ILE A 283 -2.24 -9.77 21.70
CA ILE A 283 -2.84 -8.72 20.84
C ILE A 283 -3.41 -9.28 19.53
N ILE A 284 -2.87 -10.38 19.02
CA ILE A 284 -3.33 -11.04 17.80
C ILE A 284 -4.82 -11.44 17.88
N LYS A 285 -5.39 -11.61 19.08
CA LYS A 285 -6.84 -11.79 19.28
C LYS A 285 -7.67 -10.69 18.66
N ALA A 286 -7.12 -9.47 18.55
CA ALA A 286 -7.80 -8.32 17.95
C ALA A 286 -8.24 -8.58 16.50
N CYS A 287 -7.57 -9.48 15.77
CA CYS A 287 -7.98 -9.89 14.42
C CYS A 287 -9.37 -10.55 14.37
N GLY A 288 -9.92 -11.02 15.47
CA GLY A 288 -11.26 -11.61 15.57
C GLY A 288 -12.41 -10.60 15.72
N PHE A 289 -12.12 -9.29 15.83
CA PHE A 289 -13.13 -8.27 16.13
C PHE A 289 -13.54 -7.50 14.86
N ALA A 290 -14.84 -7.35 14.65
CA ALA A 290 -15.40 -6.72 13.45
C ALA A 290 -15.01 -5.23 13.29
N ASN A 291 -14.86 -4.52 14.40
CA ASN A 291 -14.49 -3.11 14.42
C ASN A 291 -12.97 -2.87 14.37
N VAL A 292 -12.15 -3.92 14.39
CA VAL A 292 -10.68 -3.81 14.32
C VAL A 292 -10.20 -4.05 12.91
N LEU A 293 -9.43 -3.11 12.38
CA LEU A 293 -8.82 -3.17 11.06
C LEU A 293 -7.32 -3.49 11.25
N PRO A 294 -6.92 -4.79 11.23
CA PRO A 294 -5.57 -5.17 11.64
C PRO A 294 -4.56 -5.02 10.51
N SER A 295 -3.37 -4.53 10.84
CA SER A 295 -2.22 -4.49 9.95
C SER A 295 -1.00 -5.19 10.55
N SER A 296 -0.16 -5.71 9.65
CA SER A 296 1.18 -6.19 9.94
C SER A 296 2.21 -5.15 9.56
N THR A 297 3.40 -5.30 10.11
CA THR A 297 4.60 -4.60 9.65
C THR A 297 5.55 -5.57 8.94
N ASN A 298 6.31 -5.05 7.98
CA ASN A 298 7.07 -5.91 7.07
C ASN A 298 8.26 -6.67 7.68
N PRO A 299 8.87 -6.27 8.82
CA PRO A 299 9.98 -7.03 9.39
C PRO A 299 9.64 -8.47 9.79
N THR A 300 8.40 -8.73 10.24
CA THR A 300 7.97 -10.08 10.58
C THR A 300 7.50 -10.89 9.36
N ARG A 301 7.43 -10.28 8.18
CA ARG A 301 6.88 -10.86 6.96
C ARG A 301 7.92 -11.19 5.89
N PRO A 302 7.88 -12.36 5.32
CA PRO A 302 7.35 -13.61 5.92
C PRO A 302 8.23 -14.13 7.05
N PHE A 303 7.70 -15.03 7.87
CA PHE A 303 8.48 -15.72 8.89
C PHE A 303 9.61 -16.57 8.26
N THR A 304 10.86 -16.22 8.57
CA THR A 304 12.09 -16.89 8.11
C THR A 304 12.92 -17.37 9.30
N ARG A 305 13.98 -18.11 9.04
CA ARG A 305 14.90 -18.58 10.09
C ARG A 305 15.51 -17.42 10.89
N ASN A 306 15.76 -16.29 10.24
CA ASN A 306 16.43 -15.16 10.88
C ASN A 306 15.45 -14.15 11.50
N THR A 307 14.13 -14.29 11.26
CA THR A 307 13.15 -13.29 11.68
C THR A 307 13.20 -13.00 13.18
N ILE A 308 13.37 -14.02 14.00
CA ILE A 308 13.39 -13.87 15.47
C ILE A 308 14.61 -13.04 15.89
N ASP A 309 15.80 -13.44 15.44
CA ASP A 309 17.06 -12.77 15.80
C ASP A 309 17.10 -11.33 15.27
N GLU A 310 16.74 -11.13 13.99
CA GLU A 310 16.67 -9.78 13.40
C GLU A 310 15.69 -8.87 14.14
N HIS A 311 14.53 -9.42 14.54
CA HIS A 311 13.51 -8.64 15.24
C HIS A 311 13.92 -8.32 16.67
N LEU A 312 14.60 -9.25 17.34
CA LEU A 312 15.17 -9.05 18.67
C LEU A 312 16.19 -7.90 18.63
N ASP A 313 17.13 -7.93 17.69
CA ASP A 313 18.11 -6.85 17.52
C ASP A 313 17.46 -5.50 17.26
N MET A 314 16.46 -5.45 16.38
CA MET A 314 15.72 -4.21 16.10
C MET A 314 14.99 -3.69 17.34
N LEU A 315 14.34 -4.56 18.11
CA LEU A 315 13.62 -4.19 19.33
C LEU A 315 14.57 -3.63 20.38
N MET A 316 15.72 -4.29 20.58
CA MET A 316 16.77 -3.82 21.51
C MET A 316 17.22 -2.38 21.16
N VAL A 317 17.46 -2.11 19.87
CA VAL A 317 17.88 -0.77 19.43
C VAL A 317 16.76 0.27 19.55
N CYS A 318 15.55 -0.05 19.10
CA CYS A 318 14.43 0.90 19.07
C CYS A 318 13.94 1.30 20.48
N HIS A 319 14.05 0.40 21.45
CA HIS A 319 13.65 0.65 22.82
C HIS A 319 14.83 1.03 23.75
N HIS A 320 16.01 1.31 23.18
CA HIS A 320 17.21 1.68 23.93
C HIS A 320 17.62 0.67 25.01
N LEU A 321 17.41 -0.62 24.74
CA LEU A 321 17.76 -1.73 25.64
C LEU A 321 19.25 -2.07 25.49
N ASP A 322 19.85 -2.61 26.57
CA ASP A 322 21.26 -2.98 26.59
C ASP A 322 21.41 -4.52 26.61
N PRO A 323 22.05 -5.12 25.59
CA PRO A 323 22.25 -6.57 25.55
C PRO A 323 23.15 -7.11 26.67
N ALA A 324 23.87 -6.24 27.40
CA ALA A 324 24.63 -6.64 28.58
C ALA A 324 23.77 -6.73 29.85
N ILE A 325 22.52 -6.25 29.81
CA ILE A 325 21.57 -6.28 30.94
C ILE A 325 20.61 -7.44 30.72
N ALA A 326 20.65 -8.44 31.60
CA ALA A 326 19.83 -9.65 31.46
C ALA A 326 18.33 -9.37 31.50
N GLU A 327 17.91 -8.40 32.26
CA GLU A 327 16.50 -7.96 32.37
C GLU A 327 16.01 -7.32 31.07
N ASP A 328 16.83 -6.54 30.40
CA ASP A 328 16.51 -5.94 29.10
C ASP A 328 16.36 -7.01 28.02
N VAL A 329 17.27 -7.98 28.00
CA VAL A 329 17.18 -9.13 27.08
C VAL A 329 15.92 -9.96 27.35
N ALA A 330 15.64 -10.29 28.62
CA ALA A 330 14.44 -11.04 28.99
C ALA A 330 13.14 -10.29 28.60
N PHE A 331 13.13 -8.98 28.75
CA PHE A 331 12.04 -8.13 28.31
C PHE A 331 11.83 -8.22 26.79
N ALA A 332 12.89 -8.05 26.01
CA ALA A 332 12.81 -8.15 24.56
C ALA A 332 12.34 -9.54 24.11
N GLU A 333 12.92 -10.61 24.65
CA GLU A 333 12.53 -11.99 24.37
C GLU A 333 11.09 -12.30 24.78
N SER A 334 10.54 -11.62 25.80
CA SER A 334 9.15 -11.81 26.23
C SER A 334 8.13 -11.39 25.17
N ARG A 335 8.48 -10.56 24.22
CA ARG A 335 7.59 -9.95 23.21
C ARG A 335 7.67 -10.62 21.85
N ILE A 336 8.84 -11.12 21.46
CA ILE A 336 9.06 -11.71 20.16
C ILE A 336 8.82 -13.20 20.24
N ARG A 337 7.75 -13.67 19.61
CA ARG A 337 7.30 -15.05 19.66
C ARG A 337 7.17 -15.64 18.27
N ARG A 338 7.90 -16.72 18.02
CA ARG A 338 7.79 -17.46 16.75
C ARG A 338 6.38 -17.97 16.50
N GLU A 339 5.64 -18.28 17.56
CA GLU A 339 4.27 -18.81 17.49
C GLU A 339 3.30 -17.78 16.89
N THR A 340 3.34 -16.52 17.36
CA THR A 340 2.49 -15.45 16.82
C THR A 340 2.94 -15.02 15.43
N ILE A 341 4.25 -14.94 15.18
CA ILE A 341 4.81 -14.62 13.86
C ILE A 341 4.47 -15.69 12.81
N ALA A 342 4.54 -16.97 13.19
CA ALA A 342 4.12 -18.07 12.31
C ALA A 342 2.61 -18.05 12.03
N ALA A 343 1.81 -17.77 13.06
CA ALA A 343 0.36 -17.65 12.91
C ALA A 343 -0.04 -16.47 12.02
N GLU A 344 0.69 -15.37 12.08
CA GLU A 344 0.46 -14.18 11.27
C GLU A 344 0.53 -14.46 9.77
N ASP A 345 1.51 -15.23 9.27
CA ASP A 345 1.59 -15.64 7.87
C ASP A 345 0.31 -16.37 7.43
N ILE A 346 -0.17 -17.29 8.26
CA ILE A 346 -1.38 -18.06 7.98
C ILE A 346 -2.61 -17.16 7.99
N LEU A 347 -2.72 -16.27 8.97
CA LEU A 347 -3.84 -15.33 9.07
C LEU A 347 -3.89 -14.34 7.90
N HIS A 348 -2.72 -13.99 7.32
CA HIS A 348 -2.68 -13.25 6.06
C HIS A 348 -3.29 -14.05 4.91
N ASP A 349 -2.94 -15.33 4.79
CA ASP A 349 -3.44 -16.19 3.72
C ASP A 349 -4.93 -16.51 3.88
N LEU A 350 -5.41 -16.60 5.11
CA LEU A 350 -6.85 -16.74 5.44
C LEU A 350 -7.64 -15.44 5.21
N GLY A 351 -6.98 -14.30 5.16
CA GLY A 351 -7.62 -12.98 5.02
C GLY A 351 -8.09 -12.39 6.36
N ALA A 352 -7.49 -12.80 7.47
CA ALA A 352 -7.76 -12.24 8.79
C ALA A 352 -6.91 -11.00 9.10
N PHE A 353 -5.68 -10.94 8.60
CA PHE A 353 -4.92 -9.68 8.53
C PHE A 353 -5.27 -8.94 7.26
N SER A 354 -5.70 -7.70 7.40
CA SER A 354 -6.30 -6.94 6.30
C SER A 354 -5.31 -6.10 5.51
N MET A 355 -4.19 -5.69 6.14
CA MET A 355 -3.20 -4.78 5.56
C MET A 355 -1.77 -5.20 5.92
N ILE A 356 -0.82 -4.74 5.09
CA ILE A 356 0.63 -4.78 5.36
C ILE A 356 1.16 -3.36 5.18
N SER A 357 1.94 -2.89 6.15
CA SER A 357 2.60 -1.59 6.18
C SER A 357 4.08 -1.75 6.55
N SER A 358 4.83 -0.66 6.67
CA SER A 358 6.27 -0.78 6.91
C SER A 358 6.67 -0.70 8.36
N ASP A 359 6.16 0.22 9.12
CA ASP A 359 6.79 0.74 10.35
C ASP A 359 8.12 1.45 10.02
N SER A 360 8.06 2.29 8.97
CA SER A 360 9.26 2.86 8.33
C SER A 360 10.07 3.71 9.29
N GLN A 361 11.38 3.44 9.31
CA GLN A 361 12.42 4.09 10.10
C GLN A 361 12.32 3.89 11.64
N ALA A 362 11.32 3.15 12.12
CA ALA A 362 11.36 2.58 13.47
C ALA A 362 11.88 1.14 13.36
N MET A 363 11.00 0.14 13.13
CA MET A 363 11.41 -1.26 13.04
C MET A 363 11.33 -1.84 11.63
N GLY A 364 10.88 -1.08 10.63
CA GLY A 364 10.67 -1.58 9.28
C GLY A 364 11.17 -0.66 8.17
N ARG A 365 10.89 -1.06 6.92
CA ARG A 365 11.44 -0.44 5.71
C ARG A 365 10.36 -0.20 4.67
N VAL A 366 10.12 1.07 4.33
CA VAL A 366 9.10 1.48 3.35
C VAL A 366 9.29 0.84 1.97
N GLY A 367 10.54 0.70 1.53
CA GLY A 367 10.89 0.09 0.23
C GLY A 367 10.60 -1.40 0.12
N GLU A 368 10.23 -2.08 1.21
CA GLU A 368 10.02 -3.53 1.24
C GLU A 368 8.54 -3.95 1.39
N VAL A 369 7.59 -3.01 1.53
CA VAL A 369 6.17 -3.34 1.74
C VAL A 369 5.63 -4.27 0.65
N ILE A 370 5.82 -3.91 -0.61
CA ILE A 370 5.32 -4.68 -1.75
C ILE A 370 6.05 -6.02 -1.85
N THR A 371 7.38 -6.00 -1.80
CA THR A 371 8.21 -7.22 -1.90
C THR A 371 7.85 -8.24 -0.82
N ARG A 372 7.79 -7.81 0.44
CA ARG A 372 7.47 -8.68 1.58
C ARG A 372 6.05 -9.24 1.51
N THR A 373 5.11 -8.47 0.98
CA THR A 373 3.75 -8.95 0.74
C THR A 373 3.73 -10.13 -0.23
N TRP A 374 4.45 -10.04 -1.34
CA TRP A 374 4.49 -11.11 -2.34
C TRP A 374 5.37 -12.30 -1.91
N GLN A 375 6.41 -12.07 -1.13
CA GLN A 375 7.18 -13.16 -0.49
C GLN A 375 6.31 -13.95 0.49
N THR A 376 5.43 -13.28 1.25
CA THR A 376 4.47 -13.94 2.15
C THR A 376 3.46 -14.77 1.36
N ALA A 377 2.92 -14.22 0.26
CA ALA A 377 1.99 -14.93 -0.61
C ALA A 377 2.62 -16.22 -1.22
N ASP A 378 3.86 -16.13 -1.67
CA ASP A 378 4.63 -17.26 -2.20
C ASP A 378 4.87 -18.34 -1.15
N LYS A 379 5.36 -17.94 0.04
CA LYS A 379 5.57 -18.86 1.15
C LYS A 379 4.29 -19.59 1.52
N MET A 380 3.18 -18.87 1.61
CA MET A 380 1.89 -19.46 1.96
C MET A 380 1.41 -20.42 0.87
N LYS A 381 1.58 -20.11 -0.40
CA LYS A 381 1.29 -21.05 -1.47
C LYS A 381 2.11 -22.33 -1.36
N ARG A 382 3.41 -22.22 -1.13
CA ARG A 382 4.31 -23.39 -1.00
C ARG A 382 3.94 -24.28 0.19
N GLN A 383 3.57 -23.69 1.31
CA GLN A 383 3.31 -24.44 2.54
C GLN A 383 1.85 -24.89 2.70
N ARG A 384 0.89 -24.14 2.14
CA ARG A 384 -0.54 -24.39 2.33
C ARG A 384 -1.27 -24.80 1.04
N GLY A 385 -0.59 -24.72 -0.10
CA GLY A 385 -1.19 -25.06 -1.38
C GLY A 385 -2.12 -23.96 -1.91
N ARG A 386 -3.11 -24.36 -2.71
CA ARG A 386 -4.06 -23.50 -3.40
C ARG A 386 -5.17 -23.04 -2.45
N LEU A 387 -5.63 -21.80 -2.59
CA LEU A 387 -6.84 -21.32 -1.92
C LEU A 387 -8.10 -21.80 -2.67
N ASP A 388 -9.22 -21.92 -1.95
CA ASP A 388 -10.49 -22.37 -2.53
C ASP A 388 -10.97 -21.46 -3.68
N GLY A 389 -10.64 -20.16 -3.64
CA GLY A 389 -10.98 -19.22 -4.70
C GLY A 389 -10.04 -19.20 -5.90
N ASP A 390 -8.90 -19.92 -5.83
CA ASP A 390 -7.93 -19.98 -6.93
C ASP A 390 -8.40 -20.95 -8.03
N GLY A 391 -8.01 -20.65 -9.28
CA GLY A 391 -8.25 -21.56 -10.40
C GLY A 391 -7.40 -22.84 -10.31
N ALA A 392 -7.69 -23.81 -11.17
CA ALA A 392 -6.92 -25.07 -11.20
C ALA A 392 -5.43 -24.85 -11.57
N ARG A 393 -5.12 -23.76 -12.27
CA ARG A 393 -3.80 -23.48 -12.84
C ARG A 393 -3.29 -22.06 -12.53
N ASN A 394 -4.00 -21.30 -11.72
CA ASN A 394 -3.65 -19.92 -11.39
C ASN A 394 -3.93 -19.63 -9.90
N ASP A 395 -3.36 -18.55 -9.42
CA ASP A 395 -3.47 -18.03 -8.06
C ASP A 395 -4.19 -16.67 -8.05
N ASN A 396 -5.17 -16.48 -8.95
CA ASN A 396 -5.82 -15.17 -9.14
C ASN A 396 -6.49 -14.66 -7.87
N PHE A 397 -7.13 -15.52 -7.09
CA PHE A 397 -7.78 -15.10 -5.87
C PHE A 397 -6.75 -14.71 -4.80
N ARG A 398 -5.68 -15.50 -4.63
CA ARG A 398 -4.57 -15.14 -3.73
C ARG A 398 -3.94 -13.82 -4.18
N ALA A 399 -3.68 -13.64 -5.48
CA ALA A 399 -3.13 -12.40 -5.99
C ALA A 399 -4.03 -11.18 -5.69
N ARG A 400 -5.35 -11.29 -5.90
CA ARG A 400 -6.33 -10.25 -5.54
C ARG A 400 -6.38 -9.97 -4.04
N ARG A 401 -6.26 -11.01 -3.19
CA ARG A 401 -6.20 -10.86 -1.72
C ARG A 401 -4.96 -10.09 -1.28
N TYR A 402 -3.80 -10.44 -1.82
CA TYR A 402 -2.53 -9.85 -1.38
C TYR A 402 -2.31 -8.43 -1.95
N ILE A 403 -2.71 -8.15 -3.18
CA ILE A 403 -2.62 -6.78 -3.69
C ILE A 403 -3.53 -5.81 -2.92
N ALA A 404 -4.70 -6.25 -2.49
CA ALA A 404 -5.62 -5.44 -1.70
C ALA A 404 -5.02 -4.97 -0.36
N LYS A 405 -4.05 -5.70 0.21
CA LYS A 405 -3.45 -5.41 1.52
C LYS A 405 -2.62 -4.12 1.56
N TYR A 406 -2.08 -3.69 0.44
CA TYR A 406 -1.28 -2.48 0.35
C TYR A 406 -1.81 -1.47 -0.69
N THR A 407 -3.01 -1.69 -1.21
CA THR A 407 -3.69 -0.79 -2.14
C THR A 407 -5.05 -0.36 -1.62
N ILE A 408 -6.12 -1.10 -1.94
CA ILE A 408 -7.49 -0.69 -1.63
C ILE A 408 -7.83 -0.74 -0.13
N ASN A 409 -7.34 -1.73 0.63
CA ASN A 409 -7.70 -1.87 2.04
C ASN A 409 -7.16 -0.72 2.91
N PRO A 410 -5.87 -0.31 2.82
CA PRO A 410 -5.41 0.89 3.51
C PRO A 410 -6.14 2.16 3.03
N ALA A 411 -6.55 2.23 1.76
CA ALA A 411 -7.33 3.37 1.26
C ALA A 411 -8.72 3.44 1.89
N ILE A 412 -9.43 2.30 2.02
CA ILE A 412 -10.71 2.20 2.72
C ILE A 412 -10.53 2.56 4.19
N THR A 413 -9.54 1.97 4.85
CA THR A 413 -9.25 2.18 6.27
C THR A 413 -9.06 3.66 6.62
N HIS A 414 -8.38 4.41 5.76
CA HIS A 414 -8.07 5.83 6.01
C HIS A 414 -8.98 6.82 5.26
N GLY A 415 -10.10 6.33 4.69
CA GLY A 415 -11.12 7.19 4.06
C GLY A 415 -10.64 7.95 2.82
N ILE A 416 -9.74 7.35 2.04
CA ILE A 416 -9.17 7.92 0.82
C ILE A 416 -9.44 7.06 -0.44
N SER A 417 -10.26 6.02 -0.31
CA SER A 417 -10.52 5.06 -1.40
C SER A 417 -11.27 5.68 -2.59
N HIS A 418 -11.89 6.83 -2.42
CA HIS A 418 -12.50 7.60 -3.49
C HIS A 418 -11.45 8.31 -4.38
N GLU A 419 -10.23 8.51 -3.89
CA GLU A 419 -9.13 9.13 -4.64
C GLU A 419 -8.13 8.12 -5.18
N VAL A 420 -7.71 7.14 -4.36
CA VAL A 420 -6.59 6.23 -4.67
C VAL A 420 -6.89 4.78 -4.26
N GLY A 421 -5.98 3.86 -4.55
CA GLY A 421 -5.98 2.49 -4.03
C GLY A 421 -6.47 1.42 -5.00
N SER A 422 -6.91 1.76 -6.20
CA SER A 422 -7.25 0.77 -7.24
C SER A 422 -7.19 1.36 -8.64
N VAL A 423 -7.13 0.48 -9.64
CA VAL A 423 -7.21 0.85 -11.06
C VAL A 423 -8.68 0.90 -11.46
N GLU A 424 -9.33 2.03 -11.20
CA GLU A 424 -10.76 2.24 -11.48
C GLU A 424 -11.00 3.65 -12.02
N ALA A 425 -11.99 3.79 -12.90
CA ALA A 425 -12.35 5.09 -13.47
C ALA A 425 -12.75 6.11 -12.39
N GLY A 426 -12.30 7.34 -12.52
CA GLY A 426 -12.51 8.44 -11.58
C GLY A 426 -11.41 8.61 -10.55
N LYS A 427 -10.60 7.59 -10.28
CA LYS A 427 -9.51 7.66 -9.30
C LYS A 427 -8.28 8.36 -9.86
N TRP A 428 -7.46 8.87 -8.95
CA TRP A 428 -6.17 9.46 -9.26
C TRP A 428 -5.28 8.46 -9.98
N ALA A 429 -4.65 8.85 -11.06
CA ALA A 429 -3.86 7.94 -11.89
C ALA A 429 -2.45 7.72 -11.31
N ASP A 430 -2.39 7.18 -10.11
CA ASP A 430 -1.18 6.70 -9.46
C ASP A 430 -1.00 5.22 -9.79
N LEU A 431 -0.18 4.96 -10.78
CA LEU A 431 -0.08 3.64 -11.42
C LEU A 431 1.37 3.18 -11.50
N VAL A 432 1.57 1.87 -11.41
CA VAL A 432 2.89 1.24 -11.49
C VAL A 432 2.90 0.16 -12.56
N LEU A 433 3.84 0.27 -13.51
CA LEU A 433 4.07 -0.75 -14.52
C LEU A 433 5.30 -1.60 -14.15
N TRP A 434 5.10 -2.90 -14.23
CA TRP A 434 6.09 -3.90 -13.86
C TRP A 434 6.38 -4.83 -15.02
N ARG A 435 7.66 -5.09 -15.32
CA ARG A 435 7.99 -6.29 -16.08
C ARG A 435 7.67 -7.52 -15.24
N PRO A 436 7.01 -8.56 -15.76
CA PRO A 436 6.64 -9.74 -14.97
C PRO A 436 7.81 -10.35 -14.19
N ALA A 437 9.00 -10.42 -14.81
CA ALA A 437 10.21 -10.95 -14.17
C ALA A 437 10.69 -10.12 -12.97
N PHE A 438 10.28 -8.85 -12.83
CA PHE A 438 10.65 -7.93 -11.76
C PHE A 438 9.47 -7.45 -10.93
N PHE A 439 8.32 -8.12 -11.09
CA PHE A 439 7.09 -7.78 -10.40
C PHE A 439 7.31 -7.72 -8.88
N GLY A 440 6.83 -6.63 -8.26
CA GLY A 440 6.91 -6.42 -6.82
C GLY A 440 8.30 -6.10 -6.26
N VAL A 441 9.34 -6.04 -7.11
CA VAL A 441 10.72 -5.72 -6.70
C VAL A 441 11.22 -4.44 -7.35
N LYS A 442 11.11 -4.35 -8.68
CA LYS A 442 11.62 -3.20 -9.44
C LYS A 442 10.55 -2.69 -10.41
N PRO A 443 9.82 -1.62 -10.05
CA PRO A 443 8.94 -0.93 -10.99
C PRO A 443 9.70 -0.48 -12.25
N SER A 444 9.12 -0.67 -13.41
CA SER A 444 9.72 -0.15 -14.66
C SER A 444 9.36 1.31 -14.88
N LEU A 445 8.12 1.67 -14.53
CA LEU A 445 7.59 3.02 -14.69
C LEU A 445 6.59 3.30 -13.57
N ILE A 446 6.65 4.49 -13.00
CA ILE A 446 5.73 4.95 -11.95
C ILE A 446 5.09 6.25 -12.38
N LEU A 447 3.76 6.25 -12.43
CA LEU A 447 2.97 7.43 -12.71
C LEU A 447 2.39 8.01 -11.43
N LYS A 448 2.40 9.32 -11.34
CA LYS A 448 1.71 10.12 -10.34
C LYS A 448 0.74 11.05 -11.06
N GLY A 449 -0.55 10.97 -10.71
CA GLY A 449 -1.57 11.78 -11.38
C GLY A 449 -1.45 11.73 -12.90
N GLY A 450 -1.25 10.54 -13.47
CA GLY A 450 -1.17 10.30 -14.90
C GLY A 450 0.13 10.74 -15.60
N ALA A 451 1.07 11.35 -14.88
CA ALA A 451 2.36 11.77 -15.44
C ALA A 451 3.52 10.94 -14.89
N ILE A 452 4.56 10.73 -15.69
CA ILE A 452 5.72 9.88 -15.33
C ILE A 452 6.55 10.56 -14.23
N ALA A 453 6.55 9.96 -13.04
CA ALA A 453 7.27 10.46 -11.86
C ALA A 453 8.63 9.78 -11.66
N ALA A 454 8.73 8.48 -11.97
CA ALA A 454 9.99 7.76 -11.87
C ALA A 454 10.06 6.64 -12.91
N SER A 455 11.27 6.28 -13.31
CA SER A 455 11.54 5.18 -14.25
C SER A 455 12.92 4.58 -14.04
N LEU A 456 13.06 3.30 -14.38
CA LEU A 456 14.36 2.68 -14.58
C LEU A 456 15.01 3.20 -15.87
N MET A 457 16.20 3.78 -15.76
CA MET A 457 16.94 4.33 -16.89
C MET A 457 18.42 3.97 -16.78
N GLY A 458 19.03 3.69 -17.92
CA GLY A 458 20.47 3.49 -18.04
C GLY A 458 21.28 4.79 -18.01
N ASP A 459 22.44 4.77 -18.64
CA ASP A 459 23.29 5.97 -18.78
C ASP A 459 22.53 7.05 -19.55
N ILE A 460 22.31 8.19 -18.90
CA ILE A 460 21.59 9.33 -19.48
C ILE A 460 22.36 10.02 -20.62
N ASN A 461 23.67 9.81 -20.73
CA ASN A 461 24.51 10.30 -21.82
C ASN A 461 24.63 9.27 -22.96
N GLY A 462 24.03 8.09 -22.83
CA GLY A 462 24.00 7.10 -23.90
C GLY A 462 23.05 7.54 -25.03
N SER A 463 23.33 7.09 -26.25
CA SER A 463 22.47 7.35 -27.41
C SER A 463 21.12 6.63 -27.33
N ILE A 464 21.00 5.64 -26.43
CA ILE A 464 19.79 4.91 -26.06
C ILE A 464 19.72 4.77 -24.54
N PRO A 465 18.52 4.68 -23.92
CA PRO A 465 18.38 4.69 -22.45
C PRO A 465 18.64 3.33 -21.77
N THR A 466 19.28 2.37 -22.46
CA THR A 466 19.47 1.01 -21.98
C THR A 466 20.87 0.64 -21.48
N PRO A 467 21.98 1.41 -21.70
CA PRO A 467 23.30 1.03 -21.20
C PRO A 467 23.33 0.90 -19.68
N GLN A 468 24.08 -0.07 -19.20
CA GLN A 468 24.37 -0.25 -17.78
C GLN A 468 25.33 0.84 -17.25
N PRO A 469 25.25 1.22 -15.98
CA PRO A 469 24.28 0.76 -14.97
C PRO A 469 22.89 1.39 -15.13
N VAL A 470 21.85 0.59 -14.84
CA VAL A 470 20.47 1.06 -14.82
C VAL A 470 20.09 1.45 -13.39
N HIS A 471 19.56 2.64 -13.23
CA HIS A 471 19.14 3.19 -11.93
C HIS A 471 17.70 3.69 -11.98
N TYR A 472 17.05 3.75 -10.81
CA TYR A 472 15.85 4.56 -10.64
C TYR A 472 16.19 6.03 -10.80
N ARG A 473 15.40 6.71 -11.62
CA ARG A 473 15.57 8.14 -11.86
C ARG A 473 14.25 8.85 -11.71
N PRO A 474 14.22 10.00 -10.99
CA PRO A 474 13.06 10.87 -11.00
C PRO A 474 12.82 11.43 -12.40
N MET A 475 11.55 11.50 -12.81
CA MET A 475 11.11 12.03 -14.10
C MET A 475 10.33 13.34 -13.92
N PHE A 476 9.91 13.96 -15.01
CA PHE A 476 9.40 15.34 -15.00
C PHE A 476 8.24 15.60 -14.03
N ALA A 477 7.38 14.61 -13.76
CA ALA A 477 6.31 14.77 -12.77
C ALA A 477 6.83 14.92 -11.32
N SER A 478 8.10 14.56 -11.06
CA SER A 478 8.74 14.71 -9.74
C SER A 478 9.38 16.09 -9.53
N TYR A 479 9.44 16.95 -10.58
CA TYR A 479 10.17 18.21 -10.49
C TYR A 479 9.26 19.44 -10.38
N ALA A 480 9.78 20.45 -9.70
CA ALA A 480 9.22 21.81 -9.61
C ALA A 480 7.70 21.83 -9.38
N GLY A 481 6.97 22.62 -10.14
CA GLY A 481 5.52 22.75 -10.04
C GLY A 481 4.72 21.54 -10.54
N SER A 482 5.33 20.65 -11.34
CA SER A 482 4.63 19.47 -11.88
C SER A 482 4.10 18.58 -10.75
N ARG A 483 4.93 18.31 -9.72
CA ARG A 483 4.53 17.50 -8.56
C ARG A 483 3.31 18.03 -7.79
N HIS A 484 3.01 19.31 -7.90
CA HIS A 484 1.83 19.90 -7.27
C HIS A 484 0.53 19.51 -7.99
N ALA A 485 0.58 19.34 -9.31
CA ALA A 485 -0.54 18.90 -10.12
C ALA A 485 -0.70 17.36 -10.13
N THR A 486 0.34 16.61 -9.75
CA THR A 486 0.38 15.16 -9.86
C THR A 486 0.30 14.42 -8.53
N SER A 487 0.21 15.14 -7.40
CA SER A 487 0.17 14.53 -6.07
C SER A 487 -0.85 15.22 -5.17
N LEU A 488 -1.31 14.48 -4.16
CA LEU A 488 -2.32 14.92 -3.20
C LEU A 488 -1.69 15.23 -1.84
N THR A 489 -2.24 16.22 -1.14
CA THR A 489 -2.09 16.37 0.31
C THR A 489 -3.44 16.07 0.94
N PHE A 490 -3.50 15.06 1.81
CA PHE A 490 -4.73 14.71 2.50
C PHE A 490 -4.90 15.55 3.76
N VAL A 491 -6.13 15.99 4.00
CA VAL A 491 -6.53 16.74 5.19
C VAL A 491 -7.90 16.28 5.70
N SER A 492 -8.20 16.57 6.97
CA SER A 492 -9.53 16.33 7.53
C SER A 492 -10.60 17.23 6.89
N GLN A 493 -11.86 16.81 6.93
CA GLN A 493 -13.01 17.63 6.51
C GLN A 493 -13.06 18.97 7.27
N ALA A 494 -12.78 18.92 8.58
CA ALA A 494 -12.79 20.12 9.44
C ALA A 494 -11.73 21.14 9.03
N ALA A 495 -10.50 20.71 8.75
CA ALA A 495 -9.43 21.60 8.27
C ALA A 495 -9.71 22.16 6.88
N PHE A 496 -10.27 21.34 6.00
CA PHE A 496 -10.67 21.79 4.67
C PHE A 496 -11.76 22.86 4.72
N ALA A 497 -12.81 22.64 5.52
CA ALA A 497 -13.89 23.59 5.73
C ALA A 497 -13.42 24.90 6.39
N ALA A 498 -12.41 24.81 7.26
CA ALA A 498 -11.78 25.99 7.87
C ALA A 498 -10.80 26.73 6.94
N GLY A 499 -10.58 26.26 5.71
CA GLY A 499 -9.69 26.88 4.74
C GLY A 499 -8.19 26.77 5.08
N VAL A 500 -7.79 25.76 5.87
CA VAL A 500 -6.39 25.57 6.31
C VAL A 500 -5.42 25.38 5.13
N PRO A 501 -5.75 24.61 4.07
CA PRO A 501 -4.86 24.50 2.92
C PRO A 501 -4.54 25.86 2.28
N GLN A 502 -5.54 26.72 2.11
CA GLN A 502 -5.38 28.06 1.53
C GLN A 502 -4.58 28.96 2.46
N GLN A 503 -4.88 28.96 3.78
CA GLN A 503 -4.14 29.75 4.79
C GLN A 503 -2.65 29.37 4.85
N LEU A 504 -2.35 28.08 4.66
CA LEU A 504 -0.98 27.58 4.62
C LEU A 504 -0.29 27.80 3.26
N GLY A 505 -1.05 28.12 2.21
CA GLY A 505 -0.55 28.30 0.84
C GLY A 505 -0.07 26.99 0.23
N LEU A 506 -0.77 25.86 0.53
CA LEU A 506 -0.46 24.56 -0.05
C LEU A 506 -0.75 24.60 -1.56
N ARG A 507 0.10 23.98 -2.34
CA ARG A 507 0.06 24.01 -3.80
C ARG A 507 -0.38 22.69 -4.43
N LYS A 508 -0.22 21.57 -3.72
CA LYS A 508 -0.75 20.28 -4.18
C LYS A 508 -2.28 20.30 -4.20
N ALA A 509 -2.86 19.46 -5.02
CA ALA A 509 -4.28 19.13 -4.94
C ALA A 509 -4.60 18.57 -3.55
N ILE A 510 -5.78 18.92 -3.03
CA ILE A 510 -6.21 18.52 -1.69
C ILE A 510 -7.18 17.35 -1.79
N GLY A 511 -6.82 16.23 -1.14
CA GLY A 511 -7.71 15.13 -0.87
C GLY A 511 -8.35 15.28 0.51
N VAL A 512 -9.65 15.12 0.61
CA VAL A 512 -10.37 15.22 1.89
C VAL A 512 -10.74 13.84 2.36
N VAL A 513 -10.29 13.43 3.56
CA VAL A 513 -10.62 12.11 4.10
C VAL A 513 -12.09 12.04 4.53
N SER A 514 -12.74 10.90 4.28
CA SER A 514 -14.14 10.67 4.64
C SER A 514 -14.48 9.18 4.69
N GLY A 515 -15.53 8.84 5.47
CA GLY A 515 -16.01 7.46 5.56
C GLY A 515 -15.15 6.55 6.42
N CYS A 516 -14.35 7.09 7.35
CA CYS A 516 -13.46 6.30 8.20
C CYS A 516 -14.21 5.54 9.31
N ARG A 517 -15.32 6.10 9.80
CA ARG A 517 -15.94 5.61 11.05
C ARG A 517 -16.97 4.50 10.86
N GLY A 518 -17.56 4.42 9.67
CA GLY A 518 -18.51 3.36 9.33
C GLY A 518 -17.88 2.03 8.87
N VAL A 519 -16.55 1.99 8.71
CA VAL A 519 -15.85 0.82 8.16
C VAL A 519 -15.77 -0.30 9.19
N GLN A 520 -16.16 -1.50 8.78
CA GLN A 520 -15.96 -2.74 9.51
C GLN A 520 -14.91 -3.61 8.81
N LYS A 521 -14.33 -4.55 9.52
CA LYS A 521 -13.36 -5.47 8.93
C LYS A 521 -13.91 -6.23 7.73
N THR A 522 -15.20 -6.55 7.74
CA THR A 522 -15.90 -7.23 6.63
C THR A 522 -15.98 -6.40 5.36
N ASP A 523 -15.77 -5.09 5.43
CA ASP A 523 -15.72 -4.19 4.26
C ASP A 523 -14.35 -4.22 3.57
N LEU A 524 -13.33 -4.79 4.22
CA LEU A 524 -11.99 -4.89 3.67
C LEU A 524 -11.91 -6.02 2.63
N ILE A 525 -11.60 -5.63 1.41
CA ILE A 525 -11.70 -6.46 0.21
C ILE A 525 -10.83 -7.71 0.34
N HIS A 526 -11.44 -8.88 0.21
CA HIS A 526 -10.84 -10.23 0.32
C HIS A 526 -10.14 -10.52 1.66
N ASN A 527 -10.22 -9.61 2.65
CA ASN A 527 -9.48 -9.66 3.89
C ASN A 527 -10.34 -9.36 5.13
N GLY A 528 -11.61 -9.72 5.08
CA GLY A 528 -12.61 -9.49 6.12
C GLY A 528 -12.88 -10.70 7.01
N TYR A 529 -12.07 -11.75 6.98
CA TYR A 529 -12.30 -12.95 7.80
C TYR A 529 -12.19 -12.66 9.30
N LEU A 530 -13.14 -13.16 10.08
CA LEU A 530 -13.30 -12.94 11.52
C LEU A 530 -13.17 -14.26 12.29
N PRO A 531 -11.96 -14.81 12.50
CA PRO A 531 -11.79 -16.02 13.27
C PRO A 531 -11.94 -15.77 14.77
N THR A 532 -12.36 -16.78 15.51
CA THR A 532 -12.18 -16.83 16.96
C THR A 532 -10.73 -17.19 17.25
N ILE A 533 -9.95 -16.24 17.77
CA ILE A 533 -8.52 -16.44 18.04
C ILE A 533 -8.31 -16.71 19.53
N GLU A 534 -7.59 -17.80 19.82
CA GLU A 534 -7.14 -18.18 21.14
C GLU A 534 -5.61 -18.21 21.16
N VAL A 535 -5.02 -17.69 22.24
CA VAL A 535 -3.58 -17.72 22.48
C VAL A 535 -3.35 -18.40 23.84
N ASP A 536 -2.54 -19.44 23.84
CA ASP A 536 -2.15 -20.13 25.07
C ASP A 536 -1.10 -19.30 25.82
N ALA A 537 -1.39 -18.92 27.05
CA ALA A 537 -0.53 -18.04 27.84
C ALA A 537 0.79 -18.73 28.32
N GLN A 538 0.90 -20.06 28.24
CA GLN A 538 2.08 -20.78 28.67
C GLN A 538 3.04 -21.12 27.54
N ASN A 539 2.49 -21.55 26.40
CA ASN A 539 3.29 -21.98 25.24
C ASN A 539 3.13 -21.10 24.00
N TYR A 540 2.32 -20.04 24.10
CA TYR A 540 2.08 -19.02 23.05
C TYR A 540 1.46 -19.56 21.75
N GLN A 541 1.01 -20.80 21.72
CA GLN A 541 0.32 -21.36 20.56
C GLN A 541 -0.93 -20.56 20.23
N VAL A 542 -1.08 -20.25 18.94
CA VAL A 542 -2.23 -19.53 18.41
C VAL A 542 -3.17 -20.51 17.72
N ARG A 543 -4.46 -20.43 18.04
CA ARG A 543 -5.52 -21.17 17.36
C ARG A 543 -6.51 -20.18 16.74
N ALA A 544 -7.00 -20.54 15.57
CA ALA A 544 -8.12 -19.85 14.93
C ALA A 544 -9.23 -20.87 14.67
N ASP A 545 -10.44 -20.61 15.19
CA ASP A 545 -11.58 -21.53 15.13
C ASP A 545 -11.23 -22.96 15.60
N GLY A 546 -10.43 -23.04 16.67
CA GLY A 546 -9.94 -24.27 17.26
C GLY A 546 -8.77 -24.95 16.53
N GLN A 547 -8.37 -24.48 15.34
CA GLN A 547 -7.24 -25.02 14.57
C GLN A 547 -5.94 -24.35 14.96
N LEU A 548 -4.91 -25.15 15.25
CA LEU A 548 -3.56 -24.65 15.53
C LEU A 548 -2.98 -23.99 14.27
N LEU A 549 -2.49 -22.76 14.44
CA LEU A 549 -1.81 -22.00 13.39
C LEU A 549 -0.30 -22.14 13.57
N TRP A 550 0.32 -22.94 12.73
CA TRP A 550 1.77 -23.10 12.67
C TRP A 550 2.22 -23.23 11.23
N CYS A 551 3.28 -22.50 10.88
CA CYS A 551 3.98 -22.67 9.62
C CYS A 551 5.50 -22.68 9.85
N GLU A 552 6.23 -23.39 9.00
CA GLU A 552 7.68 -23.46 9.11
C GLU A 552 8.33 -22.13 8.67
N PRO A 553 9.43 -21.72 9.30
CA PRO A 553 10.21 -20.59 8.82
C PRO A 553 10.76 -20.89 7.42
N ALA A 554 10.77 -19.90 6.55
CA ALA A 554 11.34 -20.05 5.21
C ALA A 554 12.87 -20.06 5.26
N ASP A 555 13.50 -21.00 4.53
CA ASP A 555 14.95 -21.05 4.32
C ASP A 555 15.41 -20.14 3.17
N VAL A 556 14.57 -20.02 2.16
CA VAL A 556 14.85 -19.27 0.93
C VAL A 556 13.62 -18.45 0.56
N LEU A 557 13.83 -17.19 0.26
CA LEU A 557 12.81 -16.30 -0.25
C LEU A 557 13.03 -16.03 -1.75
N PRO A 558 11.95 -15.96 -2.54
CA PRO A 558 12.00 -15.37 -3.87
C PRO A 558 12.22 -13.85 -3.76
N MET A 559 12.43 -13.18 -4.87
CA MET A 559 12.54 -11.72 -4.95
C MET A 559 13.62 -11.15 -4.02
N ALA A 560 14.72 -11.90 -3.85
CA ALA A 560 15.80 -11.60 -2.92
C ALA A 560 17.05 -11.06 -3.66
N GLN A 561 18.21 -11.23 -3.09
CA GLN A 561 19.50 -10.61 -3.45
C GLN A 561 19.78 -10.46 -4.95
N ARG A 562 19.49 -11.47 -5.78
CA ARG A 562 19.79 -11.42 -7.21
C ARG A 562 19.10 -10.27 -7.97
N TYR A 563 18.00 -9.76 -7.45
CA TYR A 563 17.29 -8.61 -8.01
C TYR A 563 17.97 -7.28 -7.71
N PHE A 564 18.88 -7.25 -6.76
CA PHE A 564 19.59 -6.05 -6.30
C PHE A 564 21.07 -6.00 -6.73
N LEU A 565 21.53 -7.00 -7.44
CA LEU A 565 22.91 -7.06 -7.96
C LEU A 565 23.10 -6.27 -9.26
N PHE A 566 22.01 -5.94 -9.97
CA PHE A 566 22.07 -5.32 -11.29
C PHE A 566 21.11 -4.15 -11.40
#